data_3f3e01d4c413bd26442d5967262d23d0
#
_entry.id   3f3e01d4c413bd26442d5967262d23d0
#
_cell.length_a   1.000
_cell.length_b   1.000
_cell.length_c   1.000
_cell.angle_alpha   90.00
_cell.angle_beta   90.00
_cell.angle_gamma   90.00
#
_symmetry.space_group_name_H-M   'P 1'
#
loop_
_entity.id
_entity.type
_entity.pdbx_description
1 polymer ?
#
loop_
_entity_poly.entity_id
_entity_poly.type
_entity_poly.pdbx_seq_one_letter_code
_entity_poly.pdbx_strand_id
1 'polypeptide(L)'
;MSRRATIGAAALATLVAGCAAFPETGRNVQIQRTAHGIAHIEAPDYESLAYGIAYAHAQDNVCQTANELVTIRGERSRYFGGDGRALLGLRVLPNGQIDLFVRSHMDDAALAAAFGKASPDTRAVSRGYVQGYNRFLRDHRDSLPAQCGGKPWMQPMTLAEYLRLQELTMIQLGVARFADAIVDASPPGEDEAAASPPALPDAVAALERFRLREPLLGSNGWAFGSEVTQNGRGVLLGNPHFPWSGVNRFWEMHLTIPGTLDVMGAAIGHSPVVQIGFNRDIAWTHTVSTGKRFTLFELELAPDDPRSYVLDGKVVPMTAQRVHYEVVNAQGLVQKREHTIWQTRFGPVLEVPQAGLAW
;
A
#
# COMPACT_ATOMS: atom_id res chain seq x y z
N MET A 1 7.99 -60.32 -38.03
CA MET A 1 7.44 -59.89 -36.73
C MET A 1 7.82 -58.44 -36.47
N SER A 2 6.95 -57.53 -36.83
CA SER A 2 7.19 -56.07 -36.79
C SER A 2 6.59 -55.51 -35.49
N ARG A 3 7.41 -54.90 -34.64
CA ARG A 3 6.93 -54.15 -33.45
C ARG A 3 6.75 -52.67 -33.85
N ARG A 4 5.52 -52.23 -33.88
CA ARG A 4 5.18 -50.79 -33.99
C ARG A 4 5.36 -50.13 -32.66
N ALA A 5 6.20 -49.09 -32.61
CA ALA A 5 6.32 -48.16 -31.48
C ALA A 5 5.27 -47.05 -31.64
N THR A 6 4.40 -46.93 -30.65
CA THR A 6 3.43 -45.82 -30.53
C THR A 6 4.09 -44.66 -29.81
N ILE A 7 4.23 -43.54 -30.49
CA ILE A 7 4.68 -42.28 -29.93
C ILE A 7 3.44 -41.56 -29.35
N GLY A 8 3.40 -41.45 -28.03
CA GLY A 8 2.38 -40.68 -27.36
C GLY A 8 2.73 -39.16 -27.44
N ALA A 9 1.87 -38.39 -28.05
CA ALA A 9 1.94 -36.93 -28.07
C ALA A 9 1.44 -36.40 -26.73
N ALA A 10 2.34 -35.79 -25.93
CA ALA A 10 1.98 -35.03 -24.76
C ALA A 10 1.46 -33.66 -25.21
N ALA A 11 0.21 -33.39 -24.99
CA ALA A 11 -0.40 -32.09 -25.21
C ALA A 11 0.01 -31.14 -24.09
N LEU A 12 0.84 -30.15 -24.43
CA LEU A 12 1.20 -29.04 -23.55
C LEU A 12 0.00 -28.08 -23.50
N ALA A 13 -0.77 -28.12 -22.43
CA ALA A 13 -1.84 -27.17 -22.18
C ALA A 13 -1.22 -25.84 -21.73
N THR A 14 -1.11 -24.89 -22.64
CA THR A 14 -0.80 -23.47 -22.32
C THR A 14 -2.00 -22.88 -21.62
N LEU A 15 -1.89 -22.66 -20.30
CA LEU A 15 -2.78 -21.82 -19.53
C LEU A 15 -2.58 -20.36 -20.00
N VAL A 16 -3.42 -19.91 -20.90
CA VAL A 16 -3.60 -18.50 -21.20
C VAL A 16 -4.37 -17.91 -20.01
N ALA A 17 -3.67 -17.19 -19.15
CA ALA A 17 -4.30 -16.34 -18.15
C ALA A 17 -5.10 -15.26 -18.89
N GLY A 18 -6.38 -15.52 -19.10
CA GLY A 18 -7.30 -14.57 -19.69
C GLY A 18 -7.45 -13.38 -18.76
N CYS A 19 -6.96 -12.20 -19.18
CA CYS A 19 -7.43 -10.93 -18.67
C CYS A 19 -8.94 -10.89 -18.89
N ALA A 20 -9.73 -11.14 -17.86
CA ALA A 20 -11.18 -10.99 -17.92
C ALA A 20 -11.46 -9.49 -18.12
N ALA A 21 -11.68 -9.08 -19.35
CA ALA A 21 -12.24 -7.77 -19.67
C ALA A 21 -13.66 -7.73 -19.12
N PHE A 22 -13.91 -6.92 -18.12
CA PHE A 22 -15.25 -6.69 -17.61
C PHE A 22 -16.08 -5.96 -18.68
N PRO A 23 -17.31 -6.39 -18.99
CA PRO A 23 -18.13 -5.70 -19.98
C PRO A 23 -18.43 -4.28 -19.52
N GLU A 24 -18.16 -3.30 -20.39
CA GLU A 24 -18.50 -1.90 -20.19
C GLU A 24 -20.02 -1.70 -20.38
N THR A 25 -20.79 -1.92 -19.36
CA THR A 25 -22.14 -1.38 -19.30
C THR A 25 -22.06 0.09 -18.93
N GLY A 26 -22.70 0.97 -19.69
CA GLY A 26 -22.77 2.40 -19.36
C GLY A 26 -23.36 2.57 -17.98
N ARG A 27 -22.53 3.02 -17.01
CA ARG A 27 -22.96 3.20 -15.63
C ARG A 27 -23.68 4.54 -15.51
N ASN A 28 -24.83 4.54 -14.88
CA ASN A 28 -25.56 5.77 -14.57
C ASN A 28 -24.94 6.44 -13.35
N VAL A 29 -23.86 7.21 -13.55
CA VAL A 29 -23.13 7.94 -12.50
C VAL A 29 -23.17 9.41 -12.84
N GLN A 30 -23.58 10.23 -11.89
CA GLN A 30 -23.52 11.69 -11.99
C GLN A 30 -22.38 12.21 -11.12
N ILE A 31 -21.50 13.03 -11.70
CA ILE A 31 -20.42 13.71 -11.00
C ILE A 31 -20.64 15.21 -11.18
N GLN A 32 -20.92 15.90 -10.10
CA GLN A 32 -21.05 17.35 -10.06
C GLN A 32 -19.96 17.94 -9.18
N ARG A 33 -19.45 19.13 -9.54
CA ARG A 33 -18.47 19.81 -8.70
C ARG A 33 -19.02 21.15 -8.22
N THR A 34 -18.85 21.42 -6.95
CA THR A 34 -19.17 22.72 -6.35
C THR A 34 -18.15 23.77 -6.72
N ALA A 35 -18.39 25.03 -6.34
CA ALA A 35 -17.49 26.16 -6.57
C ALA A 35 -16.07 25.94 -6.00
N HIS A 36 -15.92 25.10 -4.97
CA HIS A 36 -14.62 24.76 -4.36
C HIS A 36 -14.03 23.44 -4.89
N GLY A 37 -14.63 22.84 -5.92
CA GLY A 37 -14.11 21.66 -6.58
C GLY A 37 -14.46 20.33 -5.90
N ILE A 38 -15.22 20.33 -4.80
CA ILE A 38 -15.66 19.10 -4.14
C ILE A 38 -16.50 18.27 -5.09
N ALA A 39 -16.17 16.98 -5.23
CA ALA A 39 -16.91 16.07 -6.09
C ALA A 39 -18.16 15.53 -5.36
N HIS A 40 -19.33 15.81 -5.91
CA HIS A 40 -20.61 15.21 -5.51
C HIS A 40 -20.91 14.10 -6.51
N ILE A 41 -20.97 12.86 -6.01
CA ILE A 41 -21.06 11.65 -6.83
C ILE A 41 -22.35 10.91 -6.43
N GLU A 42 -23.26 10.78 -7.39
CA GLU A 42 -24.50 10.04 -7.23
C GLU A 42 -24.52 8.83 -8.17
N ALA A 43 -24.89 7.68 -7.63
CA ALA A 43 -24.95 6.42 -8.37
C ALA A 43 -26.03 5.49 -7.81
N PRO A 44 -26.51 4.49 -8.58
CA PRO A 44 -27.55 3.58 -8.12
C PRO A 44 -27.06 2.47 -7.18
N ASP A 45 -25.76 2.19 -7.14
CA ASP A 45 -25.17 1.10 -6.37
C ASP A 45 -23.70 1.37 -6.01
N TYR A 46 -23.13 0.55 -5.12
CA TYR A 46 -21.77 0.68 -4.63
C TYR A 46 -20.69 0.52 -5.71
N GLU A 47 -20.90 -0.34 -6.70
CA GLU A 47 -19.93 -0.53 -7.78
C GLU A 47 -19.87 0.71 -8.68
N SER A 48 -21.03 1.23 -9.04
CA SER A 48 -21.17 2.46 -9.83
C SER A 48 -20.68 3.69 -9.06
N LEU A 49 -20.93 3.75 -7.75
CA LEU A 49 -20.42 4.83 -6.90
C LEU A 49 -18.90 4.84 -6.88
N ALA A 50 -18.27 3.70 -6.63
CA ALA A 50 -16.81 3.58 -6.62
C ALA A 50 -16.18 3.88 -7.98
N TYR A 51 -16.85 3.55 -9.08
CA TYR A 51 -16.46 3.98 -10.42
C TYR A 51 -16.42 5.50 -10.53
N GLY A 52 -17.46 6.18 -10.06
CA GLY A 52 -17.53 7.64 -10.05
C GLY A 52 -16.45 8.28 -9.18
N ILE A 53 -16.20 7.70 -8.00
CA ILE A 53 -15.14 8.14 -7.08
C ILE A 53 -13.78 8.07 -7.78
N ALA A 54 -13.42 6.94 -8.37
CA ALA A 54 -12.13 6.76 -9.02
C ALA A 54 -11.95 7.67 -10.24
N TYR A 55 -13.02 7.88 -11.01
CA TYR A 55 -13.01 8.80 -12.15
C TYR A 55 -12.79 10.24 -11.69
N ALA A 56 -13.54 10.71 -10.68
CA ALA A 56 -13.41 12.06 -10.14
C ALA A 56 -12.06 12.28 -9.44
N HIS A 57 -11.58 11.27 -8.69
CA HIS A 57 -10.25 11.32 -8.07
C HIS A 57 -9.14 11.42 -9.12
N ALA A 58 -9.26 10.68 -10.24
CA ALA A 58 -8.29 10.74 -11.33
C ALA A 58 -8.28 12.11 -12.02
N GLN A 59 -9.40 12.84 -12.10
CA GLN A 59 -9.42 14.22 -12.60
C GLN A 59 -8.46 15.14 -11.83
N ASP A 60 -8.32 14.90 -10.52
CA ASP A 60 -7.50 15.72 -9.63
C ASP A 60 -6.08 15.16 -9.45
N ASN A 61 -5.91 13.81 -9.49
CA ASN A 61 -4.73 13.13 -8.97
C ASN A 61 -4.17 12.03 -9.88
N VAL A 62 -4.45 12.03 -11.18
CA VAL A 62 -4.06 10.93 -12.08
C VAL A 62 -2.56 10.64 -12.08
N CYS A 63 -1.70 11.66 -12.10
CA CYS A 63 -0.24 11.46 -12.09
C CYS A 63 0.25 10.91 -10.74
N GLN A 64 -0.36 11.33 -9.64
CA GLN A 64 -0.06 10.80 -8.32
C GLN A 64 -0.46 9.32 -8.24
N THR A 65 -1.68 8.97 -8.65
CA THR A 65 -2.15 7.57 -8.68
C THR A 65 -1.24 6.69 -9.53
N ALA A 66 -0.87 7.15 -10.73
CA ALA A 66 0.05 6.41 -11.59
C ALA A 66 1.45 6.22 -10.95
N ASN A 67 1.97 7.23 -10.24
CA ASN A 67 3.22 7.12 -9.49
C ASN A 67 3.14 6.12 -8.33
N GLU A 68 1.99 6.05 -7.65
CA GLU A 68 1.75 5.05 -6.61
C GLU A 68 1.63 3.64 -7.18
N LEU A 69 1.05 3.48 -8.37
CA LEU A 69 1.05 2.20 -9.07
C LEU A 69 2.48 1.71 -9.38
N VAL A 70 3.38 2.62 -9.78
CA VAL A 70 4.82 2.27 -9.91
C VAL A 70 5.40 1.80 -8.58
N THR A 71 5.02 2.44 -7.47
CA THR A 71 5.47 2.06 -6.13
C THR A 71 5.03 0.63 -5.79
N ILE A 72 3.74 0.31 -5.92
CA ILE A 72 3.22 -1.01 -5.52
C ILE A 72 3.58 -2.13 -6.51
N ARG A 73 4.06 -1.81 -7.71
CA ARG A 73 4.68 -2.74 -8.64
C ARG A 73 6.13 -3.05 -8.27
N GLY A 74 6.75 -2.21 -7.42
CA GLY A 74 8.18 -2.28 -7.13
C GLY A 74 9.03 -1.97 -8.36
N GLU A 75 8.68 -0.92 -9.10
CA GLU A 75 9.30 -0.55 -10.37
C GLU A 75 9.89 0.88 -10.36
N ARG A 76 9.99 1.49 -9.18
CA ARG A 76 10.49 2.87 -9.07
C ARG A 76 11.91 3.01 -9.58
N SER A 77 12.78 2.05 -9.22
CA SER A 77 14.19 2.04 -9.66
C SER A 77 14.33 1.92 -11.16
N ARG A 78 13.42 1.21 -11.81
CA ARG A 78 13.38 1.05 -13.26
C ARG A 78 13.11 2.37 -14.00
N TYR A 79 12.23 3.22 -13.44
CA TYR A 79 11.81 4.46 -14.11
C TYR A 79 12.49 5.71 -13.57
N PHE A 80 12.90 5.71 -12.30
CA PHE A 80 13.38 6.91 -11.60
C PHE A 80 14.78 6.76 -11.01
N GLY A 81 15.46 5.63 -11.24
CA GLY A 81 16.78 5.30 -10.67
C GLY A 81 16.70 4.82 -9.22
N GLY A 82 17.64 3.94 -8.86
CA GLY A 82 17.67 3.29 -7.54
C GLY A 82 17.89 4.27 -6.38
N ASP A 83 18.75 5.27 -6.58
CA ASP A 83 19.12 6.28 -5.57
C ASP A 83 18.11 7.43 -5.47
N GLY A 84 17.23 7.57 -6.46
CA GLY A 84 16.12 8.52 -6.40
C GLY A 84 15.26 8.24 -5.18
N ARG A 85 14.67 9.28 -4.59
CA ARG A 85 13.93 9.15 -3.33
C ARG A 85 12.44 9.39 -3.54
N ALA A 86 11.63 8.64 -2.79
CA ALA A 86 10.17 8.77 -2.80
C ALA A 86 9.56 8.46 -1.44
N LEU A 87 8.28 8.79 -1.31
CA LEU A 87 7.49 8.42 -0.13
C LEU A 87 7.07 6.96 -0.21
N LEU A 88 7.31 6.22 0.88
CA LEU A 88 6.63 4.97 1.21
C LEU A 88 5.85 5.23 2.51
N GLY A 89 4.53 5.38 2.40
CA GLY A 89 3.71 5.86 3.50
C GLY A 89 4.14 7.25 3.95
N LEU A 90 4.75 7.35 5.13
CA LEU A 90 5.21 8.60 5.74
C LEU A 90 6.74 8.79 5.68
N ARG A 91 7.46 7.82 5.12
CA ARG A 91 8.93 7.85 5.07
C ARG A 91 9.45 8.13 3.66
N VAL A 92 10.50 8.94 3.58
CA VAL A 92 11.22 9.20 2.32
C VAL A 92 12.40 8.24 2.24
N LEU A 93 12.33 7.26 1.33
CA LEU A 93 13.32 6.20 1.15
C LEU A 93 13.91 6.21 -0.28
N PRO A 94 15.10 5.63 -0.50
CA PRO A 94 15.59 5.34 -1.84
C PRO A 94 14.64 4.41 -2.62
N ASN A 95 14.50 4.65 -3.92
CA ASN A 95 13.61 3.84 -4.76
C ASN A 95 13.97 2.34 -4.71
N GLY A 96 15.27 2.00 -4.63
CA GLY A 96 15.71 0.61 -4.51
C GLY A 96 15.18 -0.08 -3.26
N GLN A 97 15.22 0.60 -2.11
CA GLN A 97 14.67 0.06 -0.86
C GLN A 97 13.15 -0.09 -0.94
N ILE A 98 12.45 0.89 -1.53
CA ILE A 98 10.99 0.81 -1.73
C ILE A 98 10.62 -0.40 -2.59
N ASP A 99 11.29 -0.58 -3.74
CA ASP A 99 11.02 -1.69 -4.65
C ASP A 99 11.26 -3.04 -3.99
N LEU A 100 12.37 -3.19 -3.27
CA LEU A 100 12.72 -4.41 -2.55
C LEU A 100 11.70 -4.73 -1.46
N PHE A 101 11.32 -3.75 -0.64
CA PHE A 101 10.33 -3.93 0.41
C PHE A 101 8.98 -4.35 -0.18
N VAL A 102 8.48 -3.63 -1.17
CA VAL A 102 7.17 -3.92 -1.78
C VAL A 102 7.15 -5.31 -2.41
N ARG A 103 8.19 -5.67 -3.16
CA ARG A 103 8.30 -6.99 -3.82
C ARG A 103 8.44 -8.15 -2.83
N SER A 104 9.07 -7.93 -1.69
CA SER A 104 9.20 -8.96 -0.65
C SER A 104 7.96 -9.11 0.23
N HIS A 105 7.17 -8.05 0.36
CA HIS A 105 6.08 -8.00 1.34
C HIS A 105 4.69 -8.22 0.73
N MET A 106 4.47 -7.83 -0.54
CA MET A 106 3.16 -7.97 -1.20
C MET A 106 2.96 -9.39 -1.73
N ASP A 107 2.00 -10.10 -1.15
CA ASP A 107 1.60 -11.45 -1.56
C ASP A 107 0.25 -11.41 -2.31
N ASP A 108 0.30 -11.47 -3.63
CA ASP A 108 -0.89 -11.44 -4.48
C ASP A 108 -1.84 -12.62 -4.22
N ALA A 109 -1.31 -13.79 -3.86
CA ALA A 109 -2.15 -14.95 -3.59
C ALA A 109 -2.92 -14.77 -2.28
N ALA A 110 -2.26 -14.24 -1.24
CA ALA A 110 -2.91 -13.90 0.02
C ALA A 110 -3.97 -12.80 -0.16
N LEU A 111 -3.64 -11.73 -0.91
CA LEU A 111 -4.57 -10.63 -1.20
C LEU A 111 -5.79 -11.13 -1.99
N ALA A 112 -5.59 -11.97 -3.01
CA ALA A 112 -6.67 -12.56 -3.79
C ALA A 112 -7.57 -13.48 -2.94
N ALA A 113 -6.96 -14.28 -2.04
CA ALA A 113 -7.70 -15.15 -1.12
C ALA A 113 -8.52 -14.33 -0.11
N ALA A 114 -7.97 -13.24 0.44
CA ALA A 114 -8.68 -12.32 1.32
C ALA A 114 -9.84 -11.63 0.59
N PHE A 115 -9.61 -11.15 -0.65
CA PHE A 115 -10.63 -10.56 -1.49
C PHE A 115 -11.76 -11.53 -1.82
N GLY A 116 -11.45 -12.80 -2.07
CA GLY A 116 -12.46 -13.85 -2.28
C GLY A 116 -13.42 -14.03 -1.11
N LYS A 117 -12.97 -13.76 0.12
CA LYS A 117 -13.75 -13.84 1.35
C LYS A 117 -14.45 -12.51 1.72
N ALA A 118 -14.15 -11.41 1.04
CA ALA A 118 -14.74 -10.11 1.29
C ALA A 118 -16.24 -10.09 0.98
N SER A 119 -16.97 -9.13 1.56
CA SER A 119 -18.39 -8.95 1.29
C SER A 119 -18.66 -8.69 -0.19
N PRO A 120 -19.88 -8.98 -0.70
CA PRO A 120 -20.26 -8.61 -2.07
C PRO A 120 -20.03 -7.13 -2.36
N ASP A 121 -20.36 -6.25 -1.43
CA ASP A 121 -20.19 -4.80 -1.58
C ASP A 121 -18.73 -4.39 -1.65
N THR A 122 -17.87 -4.94 -0.81
CA THR A 122 -16.41 -4.70 -0.87
C THR A 122 -15.84 -5.11 -2.23
N ARG A 123 -16.28 -6.26 -2.75
CA ARG A 123 -15.85 -6.72 -4.08
C ARG A 123 -16.39 -5.83 -5.20
N ALA A 124 -17.64 -5.37 -5.08
CA ALA A 124 -18.26 -4.45 -6.05
C ALA A 124 -17.51 -3.10 -6.07
N VAL A 125 -17.29 -2.50 -4.92
CA VAL A 125 -16.55 -1.25 -4.74
C VAL A 125 -15.14 -1.36 -5.35
N SER A 126 -14.42 -2.44 -5.08
CA SER A 126 -13.06 -2.62 -5.62
C SER A 126 -13.04 -2.71 -7.14
N ARG A 127 -13.99 -3.44 -7.75
CA ARG A 127 -14.14 -3.51 -9.22
C ARG A 127 -14.49 -2.17 -9.82
N GLY A 128 -15.46 -1.48 -9.21
CA GLY A 128 -15.90 -0.16 -9.65
C GLY A 128 -14.76 0.84 -9.68
N TYR A 129 -13.96 0.88 -8.61
CA TYR A 129 -12.80 1.78 -8.52
C TYR A 129 -11.80 1.56 -9.67
N VAL A 130 -11.40 0.31 -9.91
CA VAL A 130 -10.49 -0.03 -11.01
C VAL A 130 -11.07 0.40 -12.38
N GLN A 131 -12.35 0.13 -12.60
CA GLN A 131 -13.01 0.49 -13.87
C GLN A 131 -13.08 2.01 -14.08
N GLY A 132 -13.38 2.77 -13.01
CA GLY A 132 -13.47 4.23 -13.07
C GLY A 132 -12.14 4.90 -13.39
N TYR A 133 -11.05 4.48 -12.72
CA TYR A 133 -9.70 4.96 -13.04
C TYR A 133 -9.31 4.65 -14.48
N ASN A 134 -9.50 3.41 -14.91
CA ASN A 134 -9.17 2.98 -16.27
C ASN A 134 -10.03 3.68 -17.34
N ARG A 135 -11.28 3.99 -17.01
CA ARG A 135 -12.14 4.78 -17.88
C ARG A 135 -11.60 6.20 -18.05
N PHE A 136 -11.21 6.86 -16.97
CA PHE A 136 -10.59 8.18 -17.03
C PHE A 136 -9.36 8.19 -17.93
N LEU A 137 -8.49 7.20 -17.82
CA LEU A 137 -7.28 7.08 -18.64
C LEU A 137 -7.62 6.96 -20.15
N ARG A 138 -8.67 6.23 -20.49
CA ARG A 138 -9.12 6.10 -21.89
C ARG A 138 -9.69 7.40 -22.43
N ASP A 139 -10.56 8.04 -21.65
CA ASP A 139 -11.26 9.27 -22.06
C ASP A 139 -10.30 10.46 -22.22
N HIS A 140 -9.21 10.47 -21.45
CA HIS A 140 -8.26 11.58 -21.39
C HIS A 140 -6.86 11.24 -21.93
N ARG A 141 -6.71 10.14 -22.68
CA ARG A 141 -5.42 9.65 -23.16
C ARG A 141 -4.52 10.71 -23.76
N ASP A 142 -5.11 11.59 -24.57
CA ASP A 142 -4.38 12.62 -25.33
C ASP A 142 -4.29 13.97 -24.58
N SER A 143 -4.91 14.07 -23.39
CA SER A 143 -4.98 15.29 -22.59
C SER A 143 -4.45 15.12 -21.17
N LEU A 144 -3.73 14.05 -20.89
CA LEU A 144 -3.10 13.83 -19.59
C LEU A 144 -2.05 14.90 -19.28
N PRO A 145 -1.88 15.29 -18.00
CA PRO A 145 -0.87 16.26 -17.59
C PRO A 145 0.53 15.86 -18.06
N ALA A 146 1.35 16.83 -18.52
CA ALA A 146 2.68 16.59 -19.07
C ALA A 146 3.63 15.84 -18.13
N GLN A 147 3.39 15.91 -16.79
CA GLN A 147 4.20 15.22 -15.80
C GLN A 147 4.10 13.69 -15.95
N CYS A 148 2.97 13.17 -16.42
CA CYS A 148 2.72 11.73 -16.54
C CYS A 148 2.22 11.28 -17.91
N GLY A 149 1.66 12.17 -18.71
CA GLY A 149 1.16 11.86 -20.04
C GLY A 149 2.26 11.33 -20.96
N GLY A 150 1.98 10.25 -21.68
CA GLY A 150 2.93 9.60 -22.60
C GLY A 150 4.10 8.87 -21.91
N LYS A 151 4.16 8.82 -20.59
CA LYS A 151 5.22 8.10 -19.88
C LYS A 151 4.95 6.59 -19.90
N PRO A 152 6.00 5.74 -20.01
CA PRO A 152 5.85 4.29 -20.10
C PRO A 152 5.24 3.65 -18.83
N TRP A 153 5.34 4.33 -17.70
CA TRP A 153 4.77 3.90 -16.42
C TRP A 153 3.31 4.31 -16.22
N MET A 154 2.75 5.15 -17.12
CA MET A 154 1.34 5.50 -17.12
C MET A 154 0.52 4.34 -17.72
N GLN A 155 0.14 3.39 -16.88
CA GLN A 155 -0.54 2.15 -17.26
C GLN A 155 -1.89 2.04 -16.56
N PRO A 156 -2.85 1.34 -17.16
CA PRO A 156 -4.10 0.98 -16.48
C PRO A 156 -3.84 0.23 -15.17
N MET A 157 -4.79 0.36 -14.25
CA MET A 157 -4.79 -0.35 -12.98
C MET A 157 -5.46 -1.72 -13.12
N THR A 158 -4.87 -2.75 -12.54
CA THR A 158 -5.50 -4.06 -12.35
C THR A 158 -6.17 -4.16 -10.97
N LEU A 159 -7.04 -5.15 -10.78
CA LEU A 159 -7.64 -5.40 -9.46
C LEU A 159 -6.57 -5.79 -8.42
N ALA A 160 -5.59 -6.59 -8.79
CA ALA A 160 -4.49 -6.96 -7.90
C ALA A 160 -3.71 -5.71 -7.44
N GLU A 161 -3.44 -4.78 -8.32
CA GLU A 161 -2.77 -3.52 -7.99
C GLU A 161 -3.63 -2.64 -7.09
N TYR A 162 -4.93 -2.58 -7.29
CA TYR A 162 -5.82 -1.87 -6.36
C TYR A 162 -5.77 -2.49 -4.96
N LEU A 163 -5.78 -3.81 -4.85
CA LEU A 163 -5.64 -4.50 -3.56
C LEU A 163 -4.29 -4.21 -2.90
N ARG A 164 -3.20 -4.17 -3.67
CA ARG A 164 -1.88 -3.75 -3.15
C ARG A 164 -1.86 -2.30 -2.67
N LEU A 165 -2.55 -1.38 -3.33
CA LEU A 165 -2.70 0.02 -2.86
C LEU A 165 -3.41 0.06 -1.50
N GLN A 166 -4.48 -0.73 -1.33
CA GLN A 166 -5.18 -0.84 -0.05
C GLN A 166 -4.27 -1.44 1.04
N GLU A 167 -3.55 -2.51 0.72
CA GLU A 167 -2.58 -3.14 1.63
C GLU A 167 -1.50 -2.14 2.06
N LEU A 168 -0.88 -1.42 1.13
CA LEU A 168 0.13 -0.42 1.45
C LEU A 168 -0.41 0.65 2.41
N THR A 169 -1.64 1.09 2.22
CA THR A 169 -2.30 2.05 3.13
C THR A 169 -2.44 1.47 4.55
N MET A 170 -2.74 0.19 4.67
CA MET A 170 -2.89 -0.47 5.98
C MET A 170 -1.56 -0.67 6.70
N ILE A 171 -0.50 -1.05 5.98
CA ILE A 171 0.81 -1.37 6.59
C ILE A 171 1.72 -0.15 6.79
N GLN A 172 1.37 1.01 6.23
CA GLN A 172 2.24 2.21 6.29
C GLN A 172 2.55 2.68 7.73
N LEU A 173 1.66 2.47 8.68
CA LEU A 173 1.86 2.76 10.10
C LEU A 173 2.27 1.51 10.92
N GLY A 174 2.46 0.38 10.25
CA GLY A 174 2.93 -0.89 10.79
C GLY A 174 4.33 -1.23 10.26
N VAL A 175 4.44 -2.37 9.58
CA VAL A 175 5.71 -2.94 9.12
C VAL A 175 6.45 -2.07 8.11
N ALA A 176 5.76 -1.30 7.27
CA ALA A 176 6.42 -0.41 6.29
C ALA A 176 7.26 0.71 6.93
N ARG A 177 7.09 0.97 8.24
CA ARG A 177 7.98 1.88 9.00
C ARG A 177 9.41 1.36 9.09
N PHE A 178 9.60 0.06 8.96
CA PHE A 178 10.88 -0.65 9.04
C PHE A 178 11.41 -1.08 7.67
N ALA A 179 10.87 -0.54 6.58
CA ALA A 179 11.20 -1.00 5.23
C ALA A 179 12.71 -0.97 4.93
N ASP A 180 13.40 0.11 5.30
CA ASP A 180 14.86 0.21 5.18
C ASP A 180 15.58 -0.80 6.09
N ALA A 181 15.18 -0.87 7.36
CA ALA A 181 15.75 -1.80 8.33
C ALA A 181 15.60 -3.27 7.93
N ILE A 182 14.51 -3.61 7.25
CA ILE A 182 14.26 -4.95 6.71
C ILE A 182 15.12 -5.21 5.46
N VAL A 183 15.20 -4.24 4.56
CA VAL A 183 15.93 -4.38 3.30
C VAL A 183 17.44 -4.41 3.54
N ASP A 184 17.94 -3.59 4.46
CA ASP A 184 19.37 -3.48 4.74
C ASP A 184 19.87 -4.56 5.71
N ALA A 185 18.97 -5.36 6.33
CA ALA A 185 19.34 -6.42 7.25
C ALA A 185 20.18 -7.50 6.57
N SER A 186 21.34 -7.78 7.14
CA SER A 186 22.33 -8.71 6.62
C SER A 186 22.94 -9.56 7.74
N PRO A 187 23.06 -10.89 7.58
CA PRO A 187 23.74 -11.70 8.60
C PRO A 187 25.17 -11.22 8.78
N PRO A 188 25.70 -11.23 10.03
CA PRO A 188 27.07 -10.83 10.31
C PRO A 188 28.07 -11.70 9.52
N GLY A 189 29.19 -11.09 9.11
CA GLY A 189 30.30 -11.82 8.51
C GLY A 189 30.93 -12.78 9.53
N GLU A 190 31.71 -13.74 9.04
CA GLU A 190 32.36 -14.77 9.90
C GLU A 190 33.22 -14.12 11.00
N ASP A 191 33.85 -12.98 10.73
CA ASP A 191 34.67 -12.24 11.69
C ASP A 191 33.83 -11.44 12.72
N GLU A 192 32.60 -11.08 12.39
CA GLU A 192 31.68 -10.34 13.26
C GLU A 192 30.87 -11.26 14.18
N ALA A 193 30.60 -12.49 13.74
CA ALA A 193 29.90 -13.50 14.52
C ALA A 193 30.65 -13.90 15.83
N ALA A 194 31.97 -13.71 15.86
CA ALA A 194 32.82 -13.96 17.01
C ALA A 194 32.82 -12.81 18.04
N ALA A 195 32.31 -11.63 17.69
CA ALA A 195 32.20 -10.51 18.62
C ALA A 195 30.95 -10.70 19.49
N SER A 196 31.11 -10.64 20.82
CA SER A 196 29.95 -10.60 21.72
C SER A 196 29.04 -9.45 21.31
N PRO A 197 27.74 -9.69 21.08
CA PRO A 197 26.82 -8.63 20.71
C PRO A 197 26.88 -7.52 21.79
N PRO A 198 26.86 -6.24 21.41
CA PRO A 198 26.75 -5.16 22.37
C PRO A 198 25.50 -5.39 23.20
N ALA A 199 25.57 -5.09 24.51
CA ALA A 199 24.41 -5.17 25.39
C ALA A 199 23.26 -4.40 24.71
N LEU A 200 22.17 -5.12 24.39
CA LEU A 200 21.01 -4.53 23.75
C LEU A 200 20.47 -3.39 24.60
N PRO A 201 20.29 -2.20 24.06
CA PRO A 201 19.57 -1.15 24.76
C PRO A 201 18.16 -1.65 25.05
N ASP A 202 17.57 -1.13 26.11
CA ASP A 202 16.15 -1.34 26.39
C ASP A 202 15.36 -1.19 25.07
N ALA A 203 14.67 -2.24 24.68
CA ALA A 203 13.90 -2.28 23.41
C ALA A 203 12.90 -1.12 23.30
N VAL A 204 12.41 -0.63 24.45
CA VAL A 204 11.53 0.56 24.51
C VAL A 204 12.32 1.81 24.15
N ALA A 205 13.53 1.97 24.68
CA ALA A 205 14.39 3.13 24.35
C ALA A 205 14.85 3.11 22.89
N ALA A 206 15.10 1.94 22.32
CA ALA A 206 15.42 1.75 20.91
C ALA A 206 14.24 2.16 20.01
N LEU A 207 13.02 1.73 20.34
CA LEU A 207 11.80 2.11 19.65
C LEU A 207 11.50 3.62 19.74
N GLU A 208 11.72 4.24 20.90
CA GLU A 208 11.56 5.68 21.04
C GLU A 208 12.56 6.47 20.18
N ARG A 209 13.83 6.04 20.10
CA ARG A 209 14.82 6.63 19.17
C ARG A 209 14.42 6.49 17.71
N PHE A 210 13.82 5.36 17.33
CA PHE A 210 13.28 5.14 16.00
C PHE A 210 12.10 6.07 15.72
N ARG A 211 11.21 6.25 16.70
CA ARG A 211 10.02 7.10 16.62
C ARG A 211 10.34 8.59 16.39
N LEU A 212 11.46 9.08 16.94
CA LEU A 212 11.90 10.49 16.76
C LEU A 212 12.27 10.84 15.30
N ARG A 213 12.37 9.86 14.41
CA ARG A 213 12.63 10.06 12.97
C ARG A 213 11.38 10.20 12.12
N GLU A 214 10.21 10.05 12.71
CA GLU A 214 8.94 10.12 11.98
C GLU A 214 8.36 11.54 12.03
N PRO A 215 7.66 11.96 10.95
CA PRO A 215 6.90 13.19 11.03
C PRO A 215 5.88 13.08 12.17
N LEU A 216 5.79 14.14 12.97
CA LEU A 216 4.78 14.24 14.03
C LEU A 216 3.41 14.32 13.37
N LEU A 217 2.73 13.18 13.32
CA LEU A 217 1.32 13.11 12.95
C LEU A 217 0.48 13.21 14.22
N GLY A 218 -0.63 13.89 14.12
CA GLY A 218 -1.57 14.00 15.20
C GLY A 218 -2.99 14.23 14.69
N SER A 219 -3.90 14.36 15.57
CA SER A 219 -5.27 14.79 15.28
C SER A 219 -5.95 15.17 16.58
N ASN A 220 -6.94 16.05 16.47
CA ASN A 220 -7.81 16.38 17.58
C ASN A 220 -9.29 16.16 17.17
N GLY A 221 -10.11 15.78 18.13
CA GLY A 221 -11.54 15.65 17.95
C GLY A 221 -12.28 16.11 19.22
N TRP A 222 -13.31 16.92 19.05
CA TRP A 222 -14.19 17.33 20.13
C TRP A 222 -15.63 17.07 19.70
N ALA A 223 -16.38 16.36 20.51
CA ALA A 223 -17.80 16.13 20.33
C ALA A 223 -18.57 16.81 21.46
N PHE A 224 -19.57 17.61 21.09
CA PHE A 224 -20.44 18.30 22.00
C PHE A 224 -21.87 17.80 21.85
N GLY A 225 -22.51 17.47 22.96
CA GLY A 225 -23.92 17.05 22.99
C GLY A 225 -24.87 18.22 22.76
N SER A 226 -26.16 17.89 22.59
CA SER A 226 -27.21 18.86 22.31
C SER A 226 -27.42 19.89 23.44
N GLU A 227 -27.09 19.50 24.66
CA GLU A 227 -27.29 20.31 25.88
C GLU A 227 -26.32 21.51 25.96
N VAL A 228 -25.20 21.52 25.24
CA VAL A 228 -24.20 22.59 25.22
C VAL A 228 -24.17 23.38 23.91
N THR A 229 -25.09 23.12 23.01
CA THR A 229 -25.18 23.77 21.69
C THR A 229 -26.42 24.66 21.58
N GLN A 230 -26.30 25.80 20.90
CA GLN A 230 -27.42 26.77 20.75
C GLN A 230 -28.57 26.18 19.94
N ASN A 231 -28.31 25.30 18.98
CA ASN A 231 -29.30 24.73 18.09
C ASN A 231 -29.90 23.40 18.61
N GLY A 232 -29.49 22.96 19.81
CA GLY A 232 -29.95 21.70 20.40
C GLY A 232 -29.53 20.45 19.61
N ARG A 233 -28.47 20.53 18.77
CA ARG A 233 -27.94 19.41 18.00
C ARG A 233 -26.51 19.14 18.42
N GLY A 234 -26.01 17.93 18.17
CA GLY A 234 -24.60 17.60 18.35
C GLY A 234 -23.71 18.42 17.41
N VAL A 235 -22.50 18.72 17.88
CA VAL A 235 -21.44 19.35 17.07
C VAL A 235 -20.16 18.53 17.19
N LEU A 236 -19.51 18.24 16.07
CA LEU A 236 -18.21 17.59 16.02
C LEU A 236 -17.20 18.55 15.38
N LEU A 237 -16.09 18.81 16.06
CA LEU A 237 -14.88 19.38 15.48
C LEU A 237 -13.88 18.26 15.24
N GLY A 238 -13.60 17.95 13.97
CA GLY A 238 -12.55 17.02 13.55
C GLY A 238 -11.39 17.81 12.96
N ASN A 239 -10.19 17.62 13.51
CA ASN A 239 -8.98 18.33 13.07
C ASN A 239 -7.85 17.32 12.86
N PRO A 240 -7.74 16.67 11.68
CA PRO A 240 -6.63 15.79 11.33
C PRO A 240 -5.39 16.62 11.00
N HIS A 241 -4.24 16.27 11.63
CA HIS A 241 -2.94 16.84 11.31
C HIS A 241 -2.21 15.92 10.35
N PHE A 242 -2.59 15.96 9.09
CA PHE A 242 -2.05 15.12 8.02
C PHE A 242 -1.36 15.97 6.93
N PRO A 243 -0.50 15.35 6.08
CA PRO A 243 0.16 16.07 5.01
C PRO A 243 -0.81 16.75 4.05
N TRP A 244 -0.45 17.94 3.59
CA TRP A 244 -1.22 18.68 2.58
C TRP A 244 -0.82 18.31 1.14
N SER A 245 0.18 17.45 1.00
CA SER A 245 0.69 16.97 -0.27
C SER A 245 1.02 15.48 -0.21
N GLY A 246 1.15 14.85 -1.37
CA GLY A 246 1.47 13.43 -1.49
C GLY A 246 0.29 12.51 -1.23
N VAL A 247 0.60 11.24 -1.06
CA VAL A 247 -0.37 10.13 -1.02
C VAL A 247 -1.31 10.15 0.19
N ASN A 248 -0.89 10.79 1.27
CA ASN A 248 -1.66 10.89 2.50
C ASN A 248 -2.44 12.22 2.61
N ARG A 249 -2.52 13.00 1.53
CA ARG A 249 -3.39 14.18 1.47
C ARG A 249 -4.84 13.75 1.46
N PHE A 250 -5.68 14.41 2.25
CA PHE A 250 -7.11 14.21 2.19
C PHE A 250 -7.70 14.70 0.87
N TRP A 251 -8.65 13.95 0.35
CA TRP A 251 -9.50 14.31 -0.77
C TRP A 251 -10.96 14.31 -0.31
N GLU A 252 -11.66 15.41 -0.55
CA GLU A 252 -13.03 15.63 -0.08
C GLU A 252 -14.04 15.21 -1.14
N MET A 253 -15.12 14.55 -0.70
CA MET A 253 -16.17 14.02 -1.56
C MET A 253 -17.52 13.96 -0.84
N HIS A 254 -18.59 14.04 -1.62
CA HIS A 254 -19.96 13.75 -1.21
C HIS A 254 -20.48 12.56 -2.01
N LEU A 255 -20.99 11.55 -1.34
CA LEU A 255 -21.37 10.27 -1.92
C LEU A 255 -22.86 10.00 -1.67
N THR A 256 -23.61 9.72 -2.75
CA THR A 256 -25.04 9.44 -2.68
C THR A 256 -25.39 8.16 -3.44
N ILE A 257 -26.08 7.25 -2.75
CA ILE A 257 -26.90 6.18 -3.35
C ILE A 257 -28.32 6.44 -2.86
N PRO A 258 -29.26 6.84 -3.73
CA PRO A 258 -30.61 7.24 -3.31
C PRO A 258 -31.28 6.21 -2.41
N GLY A 259 -31.73 6.64 -1.26
CA GLY A 259 -32.38 5.78 -0.27
C GLY A 259 -31.47 4.85 0.54
N THR A 260 -30.15 4.81 0.25
CA THR A 260 -29.21 3.89 0.89
C THR A 260 -28.03 4.62 1.56
N LEU A 261 -27.43 5.57 0.87
CA LEU A 261 -26.24 6.29 1.34
C LEU A 261 -26.34 7.76 1.00
N ASP A 262 -26.00 8.62 1.97
CA ASP A 262 -25.82 10.06 1.78
C ASP A 262 -24.81 10.53 2.80
N VAL A 263 -23.52 10.67 2.39
CA VAL A 263 -22.41 11.00 3.28
C VAL A 263 -21.45 11.99 2.62
N MET A 264 -20.95 12.94 3.40
CA MET A 264 -19.96 13.90 2.95
C MET A 264 -18.76 13.91 3.90
N GLY A 265 -17.57 14.12 3.35
CA GLY A 265 -16.35 14.21 4.13
C GLY A 265 -15.11 13.91 3.29
N ALA A 266 -14.08 13.40 3.93
CA ALA A 266 -12.79 13.21 3.28
C ALA A 266 -12.18 11.83 3.54
N ALA A 267 -11.29 11.44 2.66
CA ALA A 267 -10.50 10.23 2.79
C ALA A 267 -9.07 10.45 2.29
N ILE A 268 -8.14 9.62 2.77
CA ILE A 268 -6.75 9.59 2.28
C ILE A 268 -6.57 8.47 1.25
N GLY A 269 -5.56 8.65 0.40
CA GLY A 269 -5.16 7.63 -0.58
C GLY A 269 -6.27 7.30 -1.57
N HIS A 270 -6.40 6.03 -1.87
CA HIS A 270 -7.38 5.48 -2.82
C HIS A 270 -8.59 4.87 -2.12
N SER A 271 -8.98 5.44 -0.96
CA SER A 271 -10.15 4.97 -0.23
C SER A 271 -11.42 5.26 -1.00
N PRO A 272 -12.28 4.27 -1.21
CA PRO A 272 -13.55 4.44 -1.90
C PRO A 272 -14.70 4.79 -0.93
N VAL A 273 -14.36 5.18 0.29
CA VAL A 273 -15.33 5.52 1.35
C VAL A 273 -14.89 6.76 2.12
N VAL A 274 -15.85 7.50 2.66
CA VAL A 274 -15.59 8.64 3.54
C VAL A 274 -15.03 8.13 4.87
N GLN A 275 -13.79 8.50 5.20
CA GLN A 275 -13.11 8.10 6.42
C GLN A 275 -13.38 9.06 7.59
N ILE A 276 -13.46 10.35 7.32
CA ILE A 276 -13.82 11.39 8.28
C ILE A 276 -14.95 12.19 7.65
N GLY A 277 -16.09 12.32 8.31
CA GLY A 277 -17.21 12.97 7.68
C GLY A 277 -18.48 12.99 8.52
N PHE A 278 -19.57 13.20 7.83
CA PHE A 278 -20.91 13.30 8.43
C PHE A 278 -21.99 12.89 7.44
N ASN A 279 -23.13 12.57 7.98
CA ASN A 279 -24.41 12.48 7.28
C ASN A 279 -25.47 13.26 8.06
N ARG A 280 -26.75 13.05 7.72
CA ARG A 280 -27.85 13.73 8.39
C ARG A 280 -27.94 13.41 9.89
N ASP A 281 -27.51 12.23 10.30
CA ASP A 281 -27.77 11.68 11.63
C ASP A 281 -26.54 11.64 12.53
N ILE A 282 -25.34 11.43 11.96
CA ILE A 282 -24.08 11.29 12.69
C ILE A 282 -22.92 12.04 12.02
N ALA A 283 -21.90 12.37 12.82
CA ALA A 283 -20.60 12.82 12.35
C ALA A 283 -19.51 12.00 13.05
N TRP A 284 -18.38 11.77 12.35
CA TRP A 284 -17.27 11.00 12.89
C TRP A 284 -15.92 11.57 12.47
N THR A 285 -14.92 11.36 13.32
CA THR A 285 -13.54 11.68 13.04
C THR A 285 -12.61 10.61 13.65
N HIS A 286 -11.46 10.38 13.03
CA HIS A 286 -10.46 9.44 13.51
C HIS A 286 -9.19 10.20 13.89
N THR A 287 -8.80 10.15 15.15
CA THR A 287 -7.52 10.65 15.58
C THR A 287 -6.44 9.58 15.40
N VAL A 288 -5.17 9.98 15.29
CA VAL A 288 -4.05 9.04 15.19
C VAL A 288 -3.94 8.24 16.49
N SER A 289 -4.02 6.91 16.36
CA SER A 289 -3.84 5.99 17.48
C SER A 289 -2.37 5.84 17.82
N THR A 290 -2.04 5.87 19.10
CA THR A 290 -0.70 5.54 19.63
C THR A 290 -0.49 4.03 19.80
N GLY A 291 -1.50 3.20 19.54
CA GLY A 291 -1.41 1.75 19.59
C GLY A 291 -0.33 1.20 18.65
N LYS A 292 0.43 0.24 19.13
CA LYS A 292 1.45 -0.44 18.32
C LYS A 292 0.77 -1.41 17.35
N ARG A 293 1.17 -1.38 16.08
CA ARG A 293 0.64 -2.23 14.98
C ARG A 293 1.68 -3.27 14.53
N PHE A 294 2.66 -3.52 15.38
CA PHE A 294 3.73 -4.48 15.18
C PHE A 294 4.22 -4.98 16.54
N THR A 295 4.83 -6.14 16.53
CA THR A 295 5.56 -6.71 17.67
C THR A 295 6.98 -6.98 17.20
N LEU A 296 7.98 -6.58 17.97
CA LEU A 296 9.37 -6.94 17.76
C LEU A 296 9.69 -8.17 18.61
N PHE A 297 10.34 -9.12 17.97
CA PHE A 297 10.86 -10.33 18.62
C PHE A 297 12.38 -10.27 18.59
N GLU A 298 13.01 -10.41 19.74
CA GLU A 298 14.43 -10.67 19.84
C GLU A 298 14.66 -12.16 19.61
N LEU A 299 15.59 -12.48 18.71
CA LEU A 299 15.89 -13.87 18.37
C LEU A 299 17.17 -14.29 19.08
N GLU A 300 17.13 -15.44 19.76
CA GLU A 300 18.33 -16.13 20.18
C GLU A 300 18.95 -16.84 18.97
N LEU A 301 20.08 -16.34 18.46
CA LEU A 301 20.75 -16.93 17.32
C LEU A 301 21.40 -18.27 17.69
N ALA A 302 21.48 -19.19 16.73
CA ALA A 302 22.22 -20.43 16.91
C ALA A 302 23.72 -20.13 17.03
N PRO A 303 24.45 -20.77 17.96
CA PRO A 303 25.85 -20.43 18.24
C PRO A 303 26.80 -20.51 17.03
N ASP A 304 26.55 -21.45 16.12
CA ASP A 304 27.43 -21.74 14.99
C ASP A 304 26.85 -21.28 13.64
N ASP A 305 25.65 -20.66 13.63
CA ASP A 305 25.00 -20.21 12.40
C ASP A 305 24.11 -18.99 12.64
N PRO A 306 24.56 -17.78 12.30
CA PRO A 306 23.77 -16.54 12.47
C PRO A 306 22.55 -16.47 11.57
N ARG A 307 22.35 -17.41 10.64
CA ARG A 307 21.15 -17.54 9.78
C ARG A 307 20.13 -18.51 10.35
N SER A 308 20.33 -18.96 11.59
CA SER A 308 19.41 -19.82 12.33
C SER A 308 19.16 -19.25 13.72
N TYR A 309 17.99 -19.52 14.27
CA TYR A 309 17.61 -19.07 15.61
C TYR A 309 17.06 -20.24 16.43
N VAL A 310 17.12 -20.12 17.76
CA VAL A 310 16.58 -21.11 18.68
C VAL A 310 15.12 -20.80 18.98
N LEU A 311 14.27 -21.81 18.81
CA LEU A 311 12.85 -21.74 19.12
C LEU A 311 12.42 -23.02 19.82
N ASP A 312 11.89 -22.89 21.03
CA ASP A 312 11.49 -24.02 21.86
C ASP A 312 12.59 -25.10 22.00
N GLY A 313 13.84 -24.63 22.13
CA GLY A 313 15.04 -25.48 22.26
C GLY A 313 15.48 -26.16 20.95
N LYS A 314 14.93 -25.76 19.81
CA LYS A 314 15.31 -26.30 18.49
C LYS A 314 15.90 -25.19 17.62
N VAL A 315 16.95 -25.55 16.88
CA VAL A 315 17.52 -24.67 15.87
C VAL A 315 16.59 -24.64 14.64
N VAL A 316 16.16 -23.45 14.24
CA VAL A 316 15.26 -23.20 13.12
C VAL A 316 15.99 -22.29 12.11
N PRO A 317 16.20 -22.69 10.87
CA PRO A 317 16.82 -21.83 9.88
C PRO A 317 15.89 -20.68 9.47
N MET A 318 16.47 -19.51 9.23
CA MET A 318 15.79 -18.41 8.55
C MET A 318 15.60 -18.72 7.06
N THR A 319 14.58 -18.17 6.47
CA THR A 319 14.32 -18.33 5.04
C THR A 319 14.91 -17.16 4.26
N ALA A 320 15.77 -17.46 3.28
CA ALA A 320 16.32 -16.48 2.35
C ALA A 320 15.32 -16.25 1.20
N GLN A 321 14.63 -15.12 1.21
CA GLN A 321 13.75 -14.71 0.13
C GLN A 321 14.53 -13.89 -0.90
N ARG A 322 14.81 -14.46 -2.08
CA ARG A 322 15.47 -13.74 -3.17
C ARG A 322 14.49 -12.86 -3.91
N VAL A 323 14.79 -11.57 -3.96
CA VAL A 323 13.96 -10.54 -4.60
C VAL A 323 14.69 -10.00 -5.82
N HIS A 324 14.07 -10.12 -6.98
CA HIS A 324 14.58 -9.56 -8.23
C HIS A 324 13.91 -8.24 -8.52
N TYR A 325 14.69 -7.23 -8.93
CA TYR A 325 14.19 -5.92 -9.31
C TYR A 325 15.02 -5.31 -10.43
N GLU A 326 14.53 -4.26 -11.07
CA GLU A 326 15.18 -3.61 -12.20
C GLU A 326 15.57 -2.19 -11.85
N VAL A 327 16.78 -1.78 -12.23
CA VAL A 327 17.33 -0.44 -11.97
C VAL A 327 17.79 0.17 -13.27
N VAL A 328 17.36 1.39 -13.58
CA VAL A 328 17.93 2.18 -14.66
C VAL A 328 19.24 2.81 -14.18
N ASN A 329 20.30 2.63 -14.94
CA ASN A 329 21.62 3.24 -14.65
C ASN A 329 21.73 4.66 -15.26
N ALA A 330 22.85 5.33 -15.00
CA ALA A 330 23.12 6.69 -15.48
C ALA A 330 23.14 6.80 -17.04
N GLN A 331 23.34 5.69 -17.74
CA GLN A 331 23.31 5.61 -19.21
C GLN A 331 21.92 5.30 -19.76
N GLY A 332 20.88 5.21 -18.90
CA GLY A 332 19.52 4.88 -19.29
C GLY A 332 19.26 3.39 -19.57
N LEU A 333 20.21 2.52 -19.26
CA LEU A 333 20.07 1.07 -19.46
C LEU A 333 19.49 0.41 -18.21
N VAL A 334 18.48 -0.45 -18.41
CA VAL A 334 17.85 -1.22 -17.33
C VAL A 334 18.69 -2.45 -17.02
N GLN A 335 19.07 -2.60 -15.76
CA GLN A 335 19.84 -3.73 -15.22
C GLN A 335 18.97 -4.51 -14.25
N LYS A 336 18.99 -5.84 -14.34
CA LYS A 336 18.40 -6.74 -13.35
C LYS A 336 19.35 -6.88 -12.17
N ARG A 337 18.79 -6.79 -10.97
CA ARG A 337 19.49 -6.99 -9.70
C ARG A 337 18.72 -7.98 -8.84
N GLU A 338 19.45 -8.61 -7.93
CA GLU A 338 18.91 -9.51 -6.92
C GLU A 338 19.34 -9.03 -5.53
N HIS A 339 18.45 -9.20 -4.55
CA HIS A 339 18.73 -8.94 -3.16
C HIS A 339 18.04 -10.00 -2.30
N THR A 340 18.61 -10.33 -1.14
CA THR A 340 18.05 -11.32 -0.23
C THR A 340 17.42 -10.62 0.98
N ILE A 341 16.16 -10.89 1.21
CA ILE A 341 15.45 -10.51 2.44
C ILE A 341 15.31 -11.75 3.33
N TRP A 342 15.67 -11.61 4.59
CA TRP A 342 15.63 -12.73 5.52
C TRP A 342 14.30 -12.76 6.28
N GLN A 343 13.74 -13.96 6.41
CA GLN A 343 12.42 -14.20 7.00
C GLN A 343 12.50 -15.23 8.12
N THR A 344 11.71 -15.00 9.16
CA THR A 344 11.47 -15.97 10.23
C THR A 344 9.98 -16.30 10.32
N ARG A 345 9.60 -17.23 11.20
CA ARG A 345 8.18 -17.48 11.49
C ARG A 345 7.44 -16.26 12.06
N PHE A 346 8.17 -15.28 12.60
CA PHE A 346 7.61 -14.07 13.22
C PHE A 346 7.49 -12.91 12.22
N GLY A 347 8.07 -13.04 11.04
CA GLY A 347 8.12 -12.02 10.00
C GLY A 347 9.55 -11.75 9.51
N PRO A 348 9.75 -10.65 8.78
CA PRO A 348 11.06 -10.29 8.26
C PRO A 348 12.04 -9.95 9.38
N VAL A 349 13.30 -10.32 9.16
CA VAL A 349 14.41 -9.87 10.02
C VAL A 349 14.66 -8.40 9.74
N LEU A 350 14.96 -7.63 10.76
CA LEU A 350 15.32 -6.22 10.64
C LEU A 350 16.55 -5.90 11.48
N GLU A 351 17.26 -4.88 11.06
CA GLU A 351 18.44 -4.37 11.73
C GLU A 351 18.37 -2.84 11.82
N VAL A 352 18.57 -2.28 13.01
CA VAL A 352 18.63 -0.83 13.24
C VAL A 352 19.84 -0.51 14.12
N PRO A 353 21.06 -0.51 13.56
CA PRO A 353 22.29 -0.34 14.33
C PRO A 353 22.30 0.96 15.16
N GLN A 354 21.71 2.02 14.61
CA GLN A 354 21.64 3.33 15.30
C GLN A 354 20.72 3.31 16.54
N ALA A 355 19.83 2.34 16.61
CA ALA A 355 18.99 2.09 17.78
C ALA A 355 19.56 0.97 18.68
N GLY A 356 20.71 0.39 18.30
CA GLY A 356 21.31 -0.74 18.99
C GLY A 356 20.61 -2.08 18.72
N LEU A 357 19.77 -2.14 17.67
CA LEU A 357 19.16 -3.41 17.23
C LEU A 357 20.06 -3.98 16.13
N ALA A 358 20.88 -4.96 16.50
CA ALA A 358 21.71 -5.71 15.57
C ALA A 358 20.92 -6.86 14.92
N TRP A 359 21.60 -7.54 14.00
CA TRP A 359 21.07 -8.75 13.34
C TRP A 359 20.55 -9.78 14.34
#